data_2ab0dc79cd687c77b973bb7749d91ef6
#
_entry.id   2ab0dc79cd687c77b973bb7749d91ef6
#
_cell.length_a   1.000
_cell.length_b   1.000
_cell.length_c   1.000
_cell.angle_alpha   90.00
_cell.angle_beta   90.00
_cell.angle_gamma   90.00
#
_symmetry.space_group_name_H-M   'P 1'
#
loop_
_entity.id
_entity.type
_entity.pdbx_description
1 polymer ?
#
loop_
_entity_poly.entity_id
_entity_poly.type
_entity_poly.pdbx_seq_one_letter_code
_entity_poly.pdbx_strand_id
1 'polypeptide(L)'
;VIVGETCGNLFPSRIVGEAKTVTGFPWSPKPAAAWPTKDTDALIEAFADIYELSKAPSILCCALDVGNMMSHIAPVLLNAGAIENCKGSYYIFRQGISPAVIHVVDALWDEKKNVMDALGYPASPSLSGLFSPLMDDSFHGLDDFKNLEGPNTVTGRHIIEDTPTLDCLMISVAAAMGVDVP
;
A
#
# COMPACT_ATOMS: atom_id res chain seq x y z
N VAL A 1 -9.83 25.21 8.51
CA VAL A 1 -9.67 23.75 8.40
C VAL A 1 -8.43 23.50 7.59
N ILE A 2 -7.51 22.68 8.12
CA ILE A 2 -6.34 22.17 7.39
C ILE A 2 -6.72 20.80 6.82
N VAL A 3 -6.47 20.60 5.54
CA VAL A 3 -6.65 19.32 4.86
C VAL A 3 -5.27 18.77 4.55
N GLY A 4 -5.05 17.48 4.80
CA GLY A 4 -3.76 16.83 4.54
C GLY A 4 -3.92 15.37 4.14
N GLU A 5 -2.81 14.79 3.67
CA GLU A 5 -2.67 13.41 3.26
C GLU A 5 -1.47 12.77 3.96
N THR A 6 -1.55 11.48 4.25
CA THR A 6 -0.45 10.69 4.81
C THR A 6 -0.01 9.61 3.83
N CYS A 7 1.26 9.21 3.86
CA CYS A 7 1.75 8.07 3.09
C CYS A 7 1.18 6.77 3.68
N GLY A 8 -0.01 6.40 3.26
CA GLY A 8 -0.75 5.23 3.73
C GLY A 8 -1.52 5.45 5.04
N ASN A 9 -2.15 4.41 5.52
CA ASN A 9 -3.04 4.46 6.68
C ASN A 9 -2.28 4.73 7.97
N LEU A 10 -2.82 5.63 8.83
CA LEU A 10 -2.26 5.89 10.16
C LEU A 10 -2.43 4.67 11.07
N PHE A 11 -3.61 4.07 11.07
CA PHE A 11 -3.94 2.92 11.91
C PHE A 11 -4.37 1.75 11.01
N PRO A 12 -3.41 1.09 10.31
CA PRO A 12 -3.74 -0.07 9.51
C PRO A 12 -4.28 -1.17 10.42
N SER A 13 -5.55 -1.52 10.23
CA SER A 13 -6.25 -2.45 11.09
C SER A 13 -7.37 -3.18 10.35
N ARG A 14 -7.75 -4.33 10.87
CA ARG A 14 -8.84 -5.14 10.33
C ARG A 14 -9.75 -5.65 11.44
N ILE A 15 -11.04 -5.57 11.21
CA ILE A 15 -12.03 -6.24 12.07
C ILE A 15 -11.99 -7.74 11.76
N VAL A 16 -11.85 -8.55 12.80
CA VAL A 16 -11.86 -10.02 12.69
C VAL A 16 -12.99 -10.63 13.56
N GLY A 17 -13.48 -11.77 13.12
CA GLY A 17 -14.60 -12.45 13.80
C GLY A 17 -15.91 -11.65 13.71
N GLU A 18 -16.71 -11.70 14.77
CA GLU A 18 -18.03 -11.04 14.85
C GLU A 18 -17.96 -9.55 15.16
N ALA A 19 -17.02 -8.81 14.56
CA ALA A 19 -16.76 -7.39 14.80
C ALA A 19 -16.38 -7.03 16.27
N LYS A 20 -15.88 -8.03 17.03
CA LYS A 20 -15.48 -7.85 18.44
C LYS A 20 -13.99 -7.62 18.62
N THR A 21 -13.18 -7.95 17.62
CA THR A 21 -11.74 -7.86 17.68
C THR A 21 -11.23 -7.06 16.49
N VAL A 22 -10.27 -6.19 16.75
CA VAL A 22 -9.53 -5.47 15.72
C VAL A 22 -8.08 -5.91 15.78
N THR A 23 -7.57 -6.45 14.70
CA THR A 23 -6.14 -6.70 14.53
C THR A 23 -5.52 -5.45 13.95
N GLY A 24 -4.60 -4.85 14.69
CA GLY A 24 -3.79 -3.71 14.26
C GLY A 24 -2.40 -4.18 13.86
N PHE A 25 -1.77 -3.44 12.97
CA PHE A 25 -0.38 -3.66 12.57
C PHE A 25 0.57 -2.77 13.38
N PRO A 26 1.87 -3.10 13.46
CA PRO A 26 2.84 -2.30 14.20
C PRO A 26 2.80 -0.83 13.78
N TRP A 27 2.83 0.04 14.77
CA TRP A 27 2.90 1.46 14.57
C TRP A 27 4.23 1.87 13.94
N SER A 28 4.20 2.83 13.05
CA SER A 28 5.40 3.46 12.47
C SER A 28 5.08 4.91 12.12
N PRO A 29 6.03 5.84 12.33
CA PRO A 29 5.88 7.23 11.86
C PRO A 29 5.47 7.29 10.39
N LYS A 30 4.63 8.26 10.03
CA LYS A 30 4.15 8.43 8.64
C LYS A 30 4.52 9.79 8.10
N PRO A 31 5.06 9.86 6.86
CA PRO A 31 5.14 11.12 6.15
C PRO A 31 3.74 11.68 5.86
N ALA A 32 3.59 12.99 6.02
CA ALA A 32 2.34 13.70 5.78
C ALA A 32 2.59 15.07 5.15
N ALA A 33 1.65 15.54 4.38
CA ALA A 33 1.64 16.90 3.86
C ALA A 33 0.25 17.50 3.87
N ALA A 34 0.17 18.84 4.03
CA ALA A 34 -1.09 19.57 3.93
C ALA A 34 -1.28 20.18 2.53
N TRP A 35 -2.52 20.56 2.26
CA TRP A 35 -2.87 21.43 1.16
C TRP A 35 -3.50 22.73 1.69
N PRO A 36 -2.91 23.89 1.39
CA PRO A 36 -1.63 24.10 0.67
C PRO A 36 -0.42 23.60 1.50
N THR A 37 0.67 23.24 0.83
CA THR A 37 1.87 22.63 1.45
C THR A 37 2.48 23.45 2.59
N LYS A 38 2.32 24.79 2.55
CA LYS A 38 2.78 25.70 3.62
C LYS A 38 2.16 25.40 4.99
N ASP A 39 1.01 24.75 5.04
CA ASP A 39 0.26 24.41 6.27
C ASP A 39 0.68 23.04 6.85
N THR A 40 1.68 22.37 6.24
CA THR A 40 2.14 21.03 6.69
C THR A 40 2.65 21.04 8.13
N ASP A 41 3.39 22.05 8.54
CA ASP A 41 3.92 22.13 9.90
C ASP A 41 2.79 22.24 10.94
N ALA A 42 1.75 23.03 10.64
CA ALA A 42 0.56 23.15 11.47
C ALA A 42 -0.28 21.84 11.50
N LEU A 43 -0.31 21.09 10.40
CA LEU A 43 -0.92 19.76 10.37
C LEU A 43 -0.18 18.79 11.31
N ILE A 44 1.15 18.74 11.22
CA ILE A 44 1.99 17.85 12.05
C ILE A 44 1.83 18.20 13.52
N GLU A 45 1.87 19.49 13.87
CA GLU A 45 1.68 19.97 15.24
C GLU A 45 0.30 19.56 15.80
N ALA A 46 -0.75 19.67 15.00
CA ALA A 46 -2.11 19.29 15.41
C ALA A 46 -2.26 17.77 15.68
N PHE A 47 -1.38 16.95 15.13
CA PHE A 47 -1.36 15.49 15.32
C PHE A 47 -0.34 15.02 16.37
N ALA A 48 0.50 15.91 16.91
CA ALA A 48 1.64 15.53 17.75
C ALA A 48 1.29 14.63 18.96
N ASP A 49 0.13 14.83 19.57
CA ASP A 49 -0.37 14.04 20.68
C ASP A 49 -1.11 12.75 20.26
N ILE A 50 -1.36 12.56 18.95
CA ILE A 50 -2.16 11.46 18.42
C ILE A 50 -1.29 10.47 17.66
N TYR A 51 -0.41 10.99 16.79
CA TYR A 51 0.39 10.17 15.89
C TYR A 51 1.66 10.91 15.46
N GLU A 52 2.77 10.21 15.42
CA GLU A 52 4.04 10.77 14.94
C GLU A 52 4.02 10.92 13.41
N LEU A 53 3.98 12.14 12.96
CA LEU A 53 4.05 12.50 11.54
C LEU A 53 5.40 13.13 11.22
N SER A 54 5.93 12.84 10.05
CA SER A 54 7.07 13.52 9.45
C SER A 54 6.65 14.30 8.21
N LYS A 55 7.43 15.30 7.81
CA LYS A 55 7.08 16.16 6.69
C LYS A 55 7.33 15.47 5.36
N ALA A 56 6.29 15.36 4.54
CA ALA A 56 6.39 14.96 3.13
C ALA A 56 6.46 16.20 2.23
N PRO A 57 7.03 16.10 1.01
CA PRO A 57 7.14 17.22 0.07
C PRO A 57 5.80 17.82 -0.36
N SER A 58 4.77 16.99 -0.53
CA SER A 58 3.43 17.41 -0.96
C SER A 58 2.39 16.31 -0.71
N ILE A 59 1.11 16.65 -0.81
CA ILE A 59 0.02 15.65 -0.78
C ILE A 59 0.13 14.66 -1.95
N LEU A 60 0.62 15.10 -3.11
CA LEU A 60 0.83 14.21 -4.26
C LEU A 60 1.91 13.15 -3.95
N CYS A 61 2.99 13.54 -3.25
CA CYS A 61 3.98 12.60 -2.77
C CYS A 61 3.34 11.53 -1.86
N CYS A 62 2.49 11.95 -0.91
CA CYS A 62 1.79 11.03 -0.02
C CYS A 62 0.85 10.08 -0.78
N ALA A 63 0.07 10.61 -1.73
CA ALA A 63 -0.88 9.83 -2.52
C ALA A 63 -0.20 8.80 -3.44
N LEU A 64 0.97 9.13 -3.99
CA LEU A 64 1.73 8.21 -4.86
C LEU A 64 2.57 7.20 -4.08
N ASP A 65 3.02 7.53 -2.85
CA ASP A 65 3.89 6.65 -2.07
C ASP A 65 3.10 5.67 -1.17
N VAL A 66 2.02 5.11 -1.70
CA VAL A 66 1.19 4.10 -1.02
C VAL A 66 1.59 2.71 -1.50
N GLY A 67 1.76 1.77 -0.54
CA GLY A 67 2.15 0.38 -0.84
C GLY A 67 1.05 -0.46 -1.49
N ASN A 68 -0.23 -0.11 -1.30
CA ASN A 68 -1.38 -0.89 -1.78
C ASN A 68 -1.39 -1.05 -3.31
N MET A 69 -0.95 -0.03 -4.04
CA MET A 69 -0.77 -0.06 -5.48
C MET A 69 -0.06 -1.35 -5.97
N MET A 70 0.96 -1.78 -5.26
CA MET A 70 1.75 -2.96 -5.63
C MET A 70 1.32 -4.22 -4.86
N SER A 71 0.96 -4.06 -3.57
CA SER A 71 0.68 -5.20 -2.68
C SER A 71 -0.68 -5.85 -2.92
N HIS A 72 -1.58 -5.19 -3.62
CA HIS A 72 -2.93 -5.70 -3.88
C HIS A 72 -3.09 -6.19 -5.32
N ILE A 73 -2.80 -5.37 -6.31
CA ILE A 73 -3.11 -5.68 -7.71
C ILE A 73 -2.35 -6.90 -8.21
N ALA A 74 -1.01 -6.88 -8.16
CA ALA A 74 -0.21 -7.99 -8.66
C ALA A 74 -0.53 -9.32 -7.96
N PRO A 75 -0.56 -9.41 -6.60
CA PRO A 75 -0.93 -10.64 -5.95
C PRO A 75 -2.35 -11.12 -6.29
N VAL A 76 -3.34 -10.22 -6.40
CA VAL A 76 -4.72 -10.62 -6.69
C VAL A 76 -4.87 -11.12 -8.12
N LEU A 77 -4.35 -10.40 -9.10
CA LEU A 77 -4.48 -10.78 -10.52
C LEU A 77 -3.72 -12.08 -10.83
N LEU A 78 -2.51 -12.24 -10.29
CA LEU A 78 -1.70 -13.45 -10.51
C LEU A 78 -2.24 -14.68 -9.79
N ASN A 79 -3.14 -14.50 -8.82
CA ASN A 79 -3.79 -15.58 -8.08
C ASN A 79 -5.29 -15.67 -8.34
N ALA A 80 -5.81 -15.03 -9.39
CA ALA A 80 -7.24 -14.96 -9.68
C ALA A 80 -7.91 -16.34 -9.65
N GLY A 81 -7.34 -17.32 -10.33
CA GLY A 81 -7.88 -18.68 -10.36
C GLY A 81 -7.91 -19.36 -8.98
N ALA A 82 -6.89 -19.14 -8.15
CA ALA A 82 -6.86 -19.67 -6.79
C ALA A 82 -7.93 -19.01 -5.90
N ILE A 83 -8.05 -17.69 -5.99
CA ILE A 83 -9.03 -16.90 -5.23
C ILE A 83 -10.46 -17.38 -5.55
N GLU A 84 -10.80 -17.51 -6.83
CA GLU A 84 -12.15 -17.93 -7.27
C GLU A 84 -12.46 -19.36 -6.89
N ASN A 85 -11.47 -20.26 -6.85
CA ASN A 85 -11.68 -21.67 -6.54
C ASN A 85 -11.62 -22.01 -5.04
N CYS A 86 -11.00 -21.16 -4.19
CA CYS A 86 -10.92 -21.40 -2.74
C CYS A 86 -12.22 -21.15 -1.98
N LYS A 87 -13.26 -20.63 -2.62
CA LYS A 87 -14.61 -20.43 -2.04
C LYS A 87 -14.62 -19.72 -0.67
N GLY A 88 -13.80 -18.69 -0.54
CA GLY A 88 -13.79 -17.83 0.65
C GLY A 88 -12.76 -18.19 1.72
N SER A 89 -11.83 -19.09 1.46
CA SER A 89 -10.76 -19.47 2.40
C SER A 89 -9.37 -19.19 1.86
N TYR A 90 -9.21 -18.09 1.14
CA TYR A 90 -7.93 -17.70 0.56
C TYR A 90 -7.18 -16.70 1.45
N TYR A 91 -5.88 -16.89 1.59
CA TYR A 91 -4.99 -16.04 2.38
C TYR A 91 -3.88 -15.52 1.46
N ILE A 92 -4.09 -14.33 0.88
CA ILE A 92 -3.22 -13.78 -0.19
C ILE A 92 -1.75 -13.72 0.24
N PHE A 93 -1.46 -13.27 1.46
CA PHE A 93 -0.10 -13.10 1.95
C PHE A 93 0.60 -14.41 2.34
N ARG A 94 -0.15 -15.48 2.59
CA ARG A 94 0.40 -16.81 2.89
C ARG A 94 0.47 -17.71 1.66
N GLN A 95 -0.52 -17.64 0.79
CA GLN A 95 -0.71 -18.57 -0.33
C GLN A 95 -0.41 -17.94 -1.68
N GLY A 96 -0.55 -16.60 -1.78
CA GLY A 96 -0.47 -15.88 -3.04
C GLY A 96 0.89 -15.21 -3.29
N ILE A 97 1.76 -15.13 -2.30
CA ILE A 97 3.12 -14.58 -2.49
C ILE A 97 4.05 -15.69 -2.97
N SER A 98 4.67 -15.44 -4.11
CA SER A 98 5.64 -16.34 -4.74
C SER A 98 6.75 -15.52 -5.39
N PRO A 99 7.89 -16.14 -5.78
CA PRO A 99 8.95 -15.42 -6.49
C PRO A 99 8.45 -14.69 -7.75
N ALA A 100 7.51 -15.29 -8.48
CA ALA A 100 6.91 -14.66 -9.67
C ALA A 100 6.07 -13.42 -9.30
N VAL A 101 5.30 -13.49 -8.23
CA VAL A 101 4.52 -12.34 -7.72
C VAL A 101 5.44 -11.23 -7.25
N ILE A 102 6.50 -11.56 -6.51
CA ILE A 102 7.50 -10.58 -6.04
C ILE A 102 8.17 -9.88 -7.22
N HIS A 103 8.51 -10.63 -8.27
CA HIS A 103 9.10 -10.02 -9.47
C HIS A 103 8.18 -8.98 -10.12
N VAL A 104 6.87 -9.23 -10.19
CA VAL A 104 5.90 -8.25 -10.72
C VAL A 104 5.73 -7.06 -9.75
N VAL A 105 5.72 -7.31 -8.44
CA VAL A 105 5.70 -6.24 -7.43
C VAL A 105 6.90 -5.31 -7.56
N ASP A 106 8.10 -5.87 -7.78
CA ASP A 106 9.32 -5.07 -8.00
C ASP A 106 9.27 -4.27 -9.31
N ALA A 107 8.74 -4.85 -10.40
CA ALA A 107 8.56 -4.14 -11.66
C ALA A 107 7.60 -2.94 -11.51
N LEU A 108 6.46 -3.13 -10.83
CA LEU A 108 5.54 -2.03 -10.52
C LEU A 108 6.17 -0.98 -9.60
N TRP A 109 7.03 -1.40 -8.68
CA TRP A 109 7.77 -0.46 -7.84
C TRP A 109 8.77 0.36 -8.64
N ASP A 110 9.46 -0.23 -9.61
CA ASP A 110 10.37 0.48 -10.49
C ASP A 110 9.63 1.55 -11.30
N GLU A 111 8.44 1.24 -11.83
CA GLU A 111 7.59 2.21 -12.51
C GLU A 111 7.19 3.37 -11.56
N LYS A 112 6.68 3.06 -10.37
CA LYS A 112 6.36 4.06 -9.34
C LYS A 112 7.59 4.93 -9.03
N LYS A 113 8.75 4.30 -8.83
CA LYS A 113 9.98 5.01 -8.52
C LYS A 113 10.38 5.98 -9.63
N ASN A 114 10.25 5.58 -10.89
CA ASN A 114 10.54 6.46 -12.03
C ASN A 114 9.65 7.70 -12.04
N VAL A 115 8.35 7.55 -11.71
CA VAL A 115 7.43 8.68 -11.59
C VAL A 115 7.79 9.57 -10.41
N MET A 116 8.12 8.99 -9.24
CA MET A 116 8.53 9.74 -8.05
C MET A 116 9.84 10.50 -8.30
N ASP A 117 10.82 9.88 -8.95
CA ASP A 117 12.10 10.52 -9.31
C ASP A 117 11.88 11.69 -10.27
N ALA A 118 11.01 11.57 -11.27
CA ALA A 118 10.66 12.65 -12.19
C ALA A 118 10.01 13.85 -11.49
N LEU A 119 9.30 13.61 -10.39
CA LEU A 119 8.72 14.65 -9.53
C LEU A 119 9.72 15.21 -8.51
N GLY A 120 10.90 14.60 -8.35
CA GLY A 120 11.86 14.92 -7.30
C GLY A 120 11.39 14.49 -5.90
N TYR A 121 10.56 13.47 -5.80
CA TYR A 121 10.03 12.95 -4.54
C TYR A 121 10.77 11.68 -4.08
N PRO A 122 10.96 11.50 -2.77
CA PRO A 122 11.45 10.22 -2.24
C PRO A 122 10.41 9.14 -2.44
N ALA A 123 10.83 7.93 -2.80
CA ALA A 123 9.99 6.74 -2.84
C ALA A 123 10.34 5.81 -1.68
N SER A 124 9.32 5.24 -1.02
CA SER A 124 9.51 4.17 -0.05
C SER A 124 10.15 2.93 -0.71
N PRO A 125 10.90 2.10 0.03
CA PRO A 125 11.49 0.87 -0.52
C PRO A 125 10.45 -0.07 -1.13
N SER A 126 10.89 -0.95 -2.05
CA SER A 126 10.02 -2.00 -2.58
C SER A 126 9.49 -2.90 -1.47
N LEU A 127 8.28 -3.41 -1.67
CA LEU A 127 7.64 -4.37 -0.76
C LEU A 127 8.25 -5.79 -0.83
N SER A 128 9.16 -6.06 -1.77
CA SER A 128 9.83 -7.36 -1.86
C SER A 128 10.54 -7.75 -0.56
N GLY A 129 11.16 -6.79 0.12
CA GLY A 129 11.77 -7.01 1.43
C GLY A 129 10.78 -7.43 2.53
N LEU A 130 9.53 -6.98 2.44
CA LEU A 130 8.44 -7.38 3.34
C LEU A 130 7.85 -8.74 2.93
N PHE A 131 7.73 -8.99 1.63
CA PHE A 131 7.05 -10.18 1.11
C PHE A 131 7.95 -11.43 1.06
N SER A 132 9.24 -11.26 0.82
CA SER A 132 10.17 -12.40 0.77
C SER A 132 10.15 -13.28 2.02
N PRO A 133 10.14 -12.73 3.25
CA PRO A 133 10.01 -13.54 4.45
C PRO A 133 8.67 -14.27 4.59
N LEU A 134 7.60 -13.80 3.93
CA LEU A 134 6.29 -14.47 3.98
C LEU A 134 6.29 -15.86 3.34
N MET A 135 7.27 -16.14 2.44
CA MET A 135 7.44 -17.45 1.81
C MET A 135 8.12 -18.48 2.71
N ASP A 136 8.71 -18.04 3.81
CA ASP A 136 9.34 -18.94 4.80
C ASP A 136 8.34 -19.30 5.90
N ASP A 137 7.91 -20.56 5.92
CA ASP A 137 6.94 -21.05 6.92
C ASP A 137 7.49 -21.03 8.35
N SER A 138 8.82 -21.02 8.50
CA SER A 138 9.47 -20.91 9.82
C SER A 138 9.55 -19.46 10.34
N PHE A 139 9.28 -18.47 9.50
CA PHE A 139 9.29 -17.06 9.88
C PHE A 139 7.93 -16.63 10.46
N HIS A 140 7.91 -16.29 11.74
CA HIS A 140 6.70 -15.91 12.48
C HIS A 140 6.54 -14.39 12.71
N GLY A 141 7.48 -13.58 12.25
CA GLY A 141 7.44 -12.13 12.46
C GLY A 141 6.29 -11.38 11.77
N LEU A 142 5.61 -12.04 10.81
CA LEU A 142 4.49 -11.48 10.05
C LEU A 142 3.26 -12.40 10.05
N ASP A 143 3.06 -13.17 11.10
CA ASP A 143 1.93 -14.12 11.20
C ASP A 143 0.57 -13.42 11.09
N ASP A 144 0.45 -12.19 11.59
CA ASP A 144 -0.78 -11.39 11.44
C ASP A 144 -1.10 -11.13 9.96
N PHE A 145 -0.10 -10.86 9.13
CA PHE A 145 -0.28 -10.76 7.67
C PHE A 145 -0.63 -12.10 7.04
N LYS A 146 0.10 -13.17 7.38
CA LYS A 146 -0.16 -14.52 6.87
C LYS A 146 -1.58 -15.00 7.19
N ASN A 147 -2.13 -14.56 8.33
CA ASN A 147 -3.46 -14.95 8.81
C ASN A 147 -4.59 -14.02 8.36
N LEU A 148 -4.32 -13.01 7.54
CA LEU A 148 -5.35 -12.20 6.92
C LEU A 148 -6.08 -12.98 5.83
N GLU A 149 -7.32 -13.36 6.09
CA GLU A 149 -8.19 -14.01 5.11
C GLU A 149 -8.63 -13.01 4.03
N GLY A 150 -8.64 -13.46 2.79
CA GLY A 150 -9.06 -12.74 1.61
C GLY A 150 -7.90 -12.38 0.66
N PRO A 151 -8.24 -11.77 -0.49
CA PRO A 151 -9.60 -11.51 -0.96
C PRO A 151 -10.37 -12.77 -1.32
N ASN A 152 -11.70 -12.72 -1.22
CA ASN A 152 -12.59 -13.83 -1.55
C ASN A 152 -13.18 -13.71 -2.96
N THR A 153 -12.81 -12.67 -3.69
CA THR A 153 -13.21 -12.40 -5.08
C THR A 153 -12.18 -11.49 -5.73
N VAL A 154 -11.96 -11.68 -7.01
CA VAL A 154 -11.11 -10.80 -7.83
C VAL A 154 -11.75 -9.44 -8.11
N THR A 155 -13.07 -9.32 -7.92
CA THR A 155 -13.80 -8.05 -8.05
C THR A 155 -13.94 -7.32 -6.71
N GLY A 156 -13.16 -7.69 -5.71
CA GLY A 156 -13.14 -7.04 -4.40
C GLY A 156 -12.38 -5.71 -4.41
N ARG A 157 -12.39 -5.02 -3.27
CA ARG A 157 -11.81 -3.67 -3.08
C ARG A 157 -10.37 -3.54 -3.55
N HIS A 158 -9.56 -4.59 -3.44
CA HIS A 158 -8.15 -4.62 -3.89
C HIS A 158 -7.99 -4.24 -5.37
N ILE A 159 -9.02 -4.45 -6.18
CA ILE A 159 -9.03 -4.08 -7.60
C ILE A 159 -9.94 -2.88 -7.84
N ILE A 160 -11.20 -2.90 -7.35
CA ILE A 160 -12.19 -1.88 -7.72
C ILE A 160 -12.00 -0.55 -6.96
N GLU A 161 -11.26 -0.53 -5.86
CA GLU A 161 -10.94 0.69 -5.11
C GLU A 161 -9.52 1.16 -5.39
N ASP A 162 -8.51 0.28 -5.24
CA ASP A 162 -7.11 0.67 -5.33
C ASP A 162 -6.70 1.02 -6.77
N THR A 163 -7.14 0.26 -7.78
CA THR A 163 -6.80 0.53 -9.18
C THR A 163 -7.24 1.94 -9.64
N PRO A 164 -8.53 2.36 -9.48
CA PRO A 164 -8.93 3.69 -9.95
C PRO A 164 -8.36 4.83 -9.10
N THR A 165 -8.06 4.61 -7.82
CA THR A 165 -7.61 5.68 -6.92
C THR A 165 -6.09 5.81 -6.88
N LEU A 166 -5.34 4.72 -7.03
CA LEU A 166 -3.88 4.69 -6.92
C LEU A 166 -3.20 4.52 -8.27
N ASP A 167 -3.48 3.43 -9.00
CA ASP A 167 -2.77 3.15 -10.25
C ASP A 167 -3.17 4.11 -11.37
N CYS A 168 -4.46 4.44 -11.52
CA CYS A 168 -4.90 5.43 -12.49
C CYS A 168 -4.34 6.83 -12.18
N LEU A 169 -4.18 7.19 -10.90
CA LEU A 169 -3.49 8.42 -10.51
C LEU A 169 -2.03 8.39 -10.95
N MET A 170 -1.31 7.30 -10.64
CA MET A 170 0.10 7.15 -11.03
C MET A 170 0.27 7.24 -12.55
N ILE A 171 -0.53 6.50 -13.33
CA ILE A 171 -0.51 6.53 -14.79
C ILE A 171 -0.77 7.94 -15.31
N SER A 172 -1.74 8.67 -14.73
CA SER A 172 -2.06 10.03 -15.15
C SER A 172 -0.92 11.00 -14.87
N VAL A 173 -0.25 10.87 -13.73
CA VAL A 173 0.93 11.68 -13.38
C VAL A 173 2.10 11.31 -14.28
N ALA A 174 2.36 10.02 -14.51
CA ALA A 174 3.39 9.55 -15.43
C ALA A 174 3.22 10.17 -16.83
N ALA A 175 2.02 10.13 -17.38
CA ALA A 175 1.69 10.73 -18.68
C ALA A 175 1.96 12.26 -18.68
N ALA A 176 1.59 12.96 -17.62
CA ALA A 176 1.85 14.41 -17.49
C ALA A 176 3.35 14.75 -17.39
N MET A 177 4.14 13.85 -16.81
CA MET A 177 5.59 14.00 -16.65
C MET A 177 6.40 13.43 -17.84
N GLY A 178 5.74 12.75 -18.78
CA GLY A 178 6.41 12.09 -19.91
C GLY A 178 7.23 10.86 -19.49
N VAL A 179 6.81 10.20 -18.40
CA VAL A 179 7.42 8.97 -17.91
C VAL A 179 6.64 7.78 -18.47
N ASP A 180 7.37 6.82 -19.05
CA ASP A 180 6.76 5.58 -19.54
C ASP A 180 6.53 4.60 -18.38
N VAL A 181 5.29 4.08 -18.30
CA VAL A 181 4.84 3.06 -17.32
C VAL A 181 4.03 2.02 -18.09
N PRO A 182 4.70 1.02 -18.67
CA PRO A 182 4.12 0.06 -19.61
C PRO A 182 3.01 -0.84 -19.04
#